data_86bb4b70164cd782c9ca445fabc79cc9
#
_entry.id   86bb4b70164cd782c9ca445fabc79cc9
#
_cell.length_a   1.000
_cell.length_b   1.000
_cell.length_c   1.000
_cell.angle_alpha   90.00
_cell.angle_beta   90.00
_cell.angle_gamma   90.00
#
_symmetry.space_group_name_H-M   'P 1'
#
loop_
_entity.id
_entity.type
_entity.pdbx_description
1 polymer ?
#
loop_
_entity_poly.entity_id
_entity_poly.type
_entity_poly.pdbx_seq_one_letter_code
_entity_poly.pdbx_strand_id
1 'polypeptide(L)'
;LEQQAWEIAHVDLIEQDLLDQPRDIVKVHMYLAPDENPAEILPLFKERLEASGVEYKLETSGIEQEDWQNAWKKYYHAMDIGQRLAIVPGWETYDTDRIVITMDPGMAFGTGTHETTSLCLETLDSMVKGGERVLDIGTGSGILAIAALKLGAAEAEGVDIDPMCVRTAGENAERNGVAEHFTVLVGDLSDKASGKYNIITANIVAAAILSLAPHVPVLMAPGARFIASGIIDTRKDEVLAGLRAAGLEPVEIKE
;
A
#
# COMPACT_ATOMS: atom_id res chain seq x y z
N LEU A 1 17.47 4.82 -25.49
CA LEU A 1 16.24 5.38 -24.88
C LEU A 1 15.32 4.29 -24.29
N GLU A 2 15.24 3.10 -24.91
CA GLU A 2 14.38 2.00 -24.43
C GLU A 2 14.95 1.29 -23.18
N GLN A 3 16.27 1.12 -23.11
CA GLN A 3 16.92 0.49 -21.95
C GLN A 3 16.78 1.34 -20.66
N GLN A 4 16.71 2.68 -20.79
CA GLN A 4 16.49 3.57 -19.65
C GLN A 4 15.05 3.58 -19.14
N ALA A 5 14.06 3.26 -19.97
CA ALA A 5 12.66 3.21 -19.54
C ALA A 5 12.36 2.01 -18.64
N TRP A 6 13.09 0.89 -18.81
CA TRP A 6 12.96 -0.29 -17.97
C TRP A 6 13.69 -0.17 -16.61
N GLU A 7 14.76 0.63 -16.57
CA GLU A 7 15.49 0.92 -15.32
C GLU A 7 14.76 1.91 -14.41
N ILE A 8 13.78 2.67 -14.94
CA ILE A 8 13.02 3.66 -14.16
C ILE A 8 11.72 3.08 -13.58
N ALA A 9 11.17 2.04 -14.19
CA ALA A 9 10.05 1.33 -13.65
C ALA A 9 10.53 0.08 -12.90
N HIS A 10 10.62 0.13 -11.59
CA HIS A 10 10.68 -1.08 -10.78
C HIS A 10 9.35 -1.81 -10.91
N VAL A 11 9.22 -2.60 -11.98
CA VAL A 11 8.09 -3.50 -12.18
C VAL A 11 8.54 -4.85 -11.65
N ASP A 12 8.22 -5.12 -10.39
CA ASP A 12 8.61 -6.36 -9.69
C ASP A 12 7.92 -7.62 -10.22
N LEU A 13 7.02 -7.47 -11.19
CA LEU A 13 6.35 -8.57 -11.89
C LEU A 13 6.35 -8.30 -13.40
N ILE A 14 7.42 -8.71 -14.07
CA ILE A 14 7.39 -8.87 -15.52
C ILE A 14 6.77 -10.24 -15.79
N GLU A 15 5.55 -10.25 -16.33
CA GLU A 15 4.94 -11.49 -16.80
C GLU A 15 5.89 -12.16 -17.80
N GLN A 16 6.11 -13.49 -17.63
CA GLN A 16 6.99 -14.27 -18.49
C GLN A 16 6.65 -14.06 -19.98
N ASP A 17 5.35 -13.87 -20.26
CA ASP A 17 4.82 -13.58 -21.60
C ASP A 17 5.31 -12.25 -22.20
N LEU A 18 5.76 -11.30 -21.37
CA LEU A 18 6.34 -10.04 -21.81
C LEU A 18 7.82 -10.20 -22.19
N LEU A 19 8.53 -11.15 -21.57
CA LEU A 19 9.92 -11.46 -21.88
C LEU A 19 10.06 -12.20 -23.22
N ASP A 20 9.03 -12.92 -23.63
CA ASP A 20 8.98 -13.72 -24.86
C ASP A 20 8.48 -12.92 -26.07
N GLN A 21 8.09 -11.63 -25.89
CA GLN A 21 7.62 -10.79 -27.00
C GLN A 21 8.78 -10.22 -27.83
N PRO A 22 8.59 -10.03 -29.16
CA PRO A 22 9.58 -9.36 -30.01
C PRO A 22 9.88 -7.96 -29.45
N ARG A 23 11.16 -7.62 -29.28
CA ARG A 23 11.60 -6.35 -28.68
C ARG A 23 11.36 -5.10 -29.54
N ASP A 24 10.83 -5.29 -30.74
CA ASP A 24 10.48 -4.24 -31.72
C ASP A 24 9.00 -3.85 -31.68
N ILE A 25 8.21 -4.49 -30.81
CA ILE A 25 6.77 -4.21 -30.63
C ILE A 25 6.52 -3.65 -29.24
N VAL A 26 5.92 -2.47 -29.17
CA VAL A 26 5.40 -1.89 -27.91
C VAL A 26 3.91 -2.16 -27.84
N LYS A 27 3.46 -2.83 -26.79
CA LYS A 27 2.05 -3.07 -26.52
C LYS A 27 1.53 -2.06 -25.50
N VAL A 28 0.56 -1.25 -25.90
CA VAL A 28 -0.07 -0.25 -25.04
C VAL A 28 -1.51 -0.65 -24.80
N HIS A 29 -1.91 -0.76 -23.54
CA HIS A 29 -3.30 -0.99 -23.13
C HIS A 29 -3.93 0.33 -22.70
N MET A 30 -5.08 0.66 -23.26
CA MET A 30 -5.90 1.79 -22.85
C MET A 30 -7.26 1.26 -22.38
N TYR A 31 -7.66 1.68 -21.20
CA TYR A 31 -8.95 1.31 -20.62
C TYR A 31 -9.89 2.51 -20.67
N LEU A 32 -11.11 2.27 -21.09
CA LEU A 32 -12.18 3.28 -21.07
C LEU A 32 -13.07 3.04 -19.86
N ALA A 33 -13.49 4.13 -19.21
CA ALA A 33 -14.44 4.04 -18.11
C ALA A 33 -15.82 3.56 -18.61
N PRO A 34 -16.65 2.94 -17.75
CA PRO A 34 -17.95 2.40 -18.17
C PRO A 34 -18.93 3.43 -18.73
N ASP A 35 -18.76 4.70 -18.38
CA ASP A 35 -19.55 5.84 -18.84
C ASP A 35 -18.98 6.51 -20.09
N GLU A 36 -17.81 6.09 -20.55
CA GLU A 36 -17.21 6.58 -21.79
C GLU A 36 -17.67 5.74 -22.98
N ASN A 37 -18.07 6.44 -24.05
CA ASN A 37 -18.53 5.80 -25.27
C ASN A 37 -17.35 5.45 -26.20
N PRO A 38 -17.01 4.15 -26.36
CA PRO A 38 -15.92 3.75 -27.25
C PRO A 38 -16.07 4.22 -28.68
N ALA A 39 -17.32 4.37 -29.17
CA ALA A 39 -17.59 4.82 -30.54
C ALA A 39 -17.19 6.28 -30.81
N GLU A 40 -17.05 7.08 -29.76
CA GLU A 40 -16.61 8.47 -29.85
C GLU A 40 -15.06 8.59 -29.64
N ILE A 41 -14.51 7.79 -28.77
CA ILE A 41 -13.09 7.88 -28.38
C ILE A 41 -12.17 7.18 -29.39
N LEU A 42 -12.55 6.00 -29.87
CA LEU A 42 -11.73 5.21 -30.78
C LEU A 42 -11.37 5.93 -32.10
N PRO A 43 -12.29 6.68 -32.78
CA PRO A 43 -11.94 7.43 -33.97
C PRO A 43 -10.88 8.50 -33.69
N LEU A 44 -11.02 9.27 -32.61
CA LEU A 44 -10.04 10.29 -32.21
C LEU A 44 -8.67 9.69 -31.90
N PHE A 45 -8.66 8.53 -31.27
CA PHE A 45 -7.42 7.81 -30.95
C PHE A 45 -6.73 7.31 -32.22
N LYS A 46 -7.47 6.75 -33.16
CA LYS A 46 -6.96 6.34 -34.49
C LYS A 46 -6.39 7.50 -35.26
N GLU A 47 -7.07 8.62 -35.33
CA GLU A 47 -6.60 9.83 -36.01
C GLU A 47 -5.26 10.30 -35.46
N ARG A 48 -5.09 10.27 -34.14
CA ARG A 48 -3.81 10.63 -33.48
C ARG A 48 -2.70 9.65 -33.77
N LEU A 49 -2.97 8.35 -33.79
CA LEU A 49 -2.00 7.33 -34.15
C LEU A 49 -1.56 7.47 -35.61
N GLU A 50 -2.49 7.69 -36.53
CA GLU A 50 -2.22 7.92 -37.95
C GLU A 50 -1.37 9.20 -38.16
N ALA A 51 -1.72 10.27 -37.45
CA ALA A 51 -0.96 11.52 -37.49
C ALA A 51 0.47 11.40 -36.93
N SER A 52 0.72 10.43 -36.04
CA SER A 52 2.05 10.18 -35.47
C SER A 52 2.99 9.47 -36.45
N GLY A 53 2.48 8.89 -37.53
CA GLY A 53 3.25 8.13 -38.52
C GLY A 53 3.82 6.80 -38.00
N VAL A 54 3.36 6.33 -36.86
CA VAL A 54 3.77 5.03 -36.27
C VAL A 54 2.90 3.93 -36.87
N GLU A 55 3.49 2.84 -37.30
CA GLU A 55 2.75 1.64 -37.68
C GLU A 55 2.14 1.00 -36.44
N TYR A 56 0.82 0.79 -36.43
CA TYR A 56 0.12 0.26 -35.27
C TYR A 56 -0.92 -0.79 -35.67
N LYS A 57 -1.22 -1.67 -34.74
CA LYS A 57 -2.37 -2.58 -34.75
C LYS A 57 -3.25 -2.24 -33.56
N LEU A 58 -4.51 -1.89 -33.82
CA LEU A 58 -5.47 -1.62 -32.76
C LEU A 58 -6.43 -2.80 -32.63
N GLU A 59 -6.48 -3.37 -31.44
CA GLU A 59 -7.44 -4.40 -31.06
C GLU A 59 -8.34 -3.84 -29.95
N THR A 60 -9.62 -4.14 -30.03
CA THR A 60 -10.60 -3.76 -29.01
C THR A 60 -11.22 -5.03 -28.45
N SER A 61 -11.26 -5.15 -27.13
CA SER A 61 -11.94 -6.22 -26.43
C SER A 61 -12.84 -5.62 -25.35
N GLY A 62 -14.03 -6.14 -25.19
CA GLY A 62 -14.82 -5.88 -23.99
C GLY A 62 -14.22 -6.69 -22.85
N ILE A 63 -13.93 -6.02 -21.73
CA ILE A 63 -13.59 -6.67 -20.47
C ILE A 63 -14.81 -6.49 -19.58
N GLU A 64 -15.40 -7.58 -19.09
CA GLU A 64 -16.43 -7.46 -18.08
C GLU A 64 -15.80 -6.87 -16.81
N GLN A 65 -16.49 -5.92 -16.20
CA GLN A 65 -15.98 -5.21 -15.01
C GLN A 65 -15.65 -6.19 -13.88
N GLU A 66 -16.35 -7.31 -13.78
CA GLU A 66 -16.08 -8.38 -12.82
C GLU A 66 -14.75 -9.11 -13.11
N ASP A 67 -14.40 -9.33 -14.38
CA ASP A 67 -13.14 -10.00 -14.75
C ASP A 67 -11.93 -9.12 -14.43
N TRP A 68 -12.03 -7.82 -14.66
CA TRP A 68 -10.96 -6.89 -14.31
C TRP A 68 -10.81 -6.72 -12.79
N GLN A 69 -11.93 -6.55 -12.08
CA GLN A 69 -11.93 -6.41 -10.62
C GLN A 69 -11.39 -7.65 -9.90
N ASN A 70 -11.46 -8.82 -10.52
CA ASN A 70 -11.01 -10.07 -9.92
C ASN A 70 -9.68 -10.59 -10.49
N ALA A 71 -9.16 -10.01 -11.58
CA ALA A 71 -7.93 -10.49 -12.23
C ALA A 71 -6.70 -10.50 -11.29
N TRP A 72 -6.62 -9.53 -10.39
CA TRP A 72 -5.53 -9.44 -9.40
C TRP A 72 -5.63 -10.49 -8.28
N LYS A 73 -6.86 -11.00 -7.97
CA LYS A 73 -7.07 -12.00 -6.91
C LYS A 73 -6.28 -13.29 -7.14
N LYS A 74 -6.05 -13.66 -8.40
CA LYS A 74 -5.28 -14.85 -8.77
C LYS A 74 -3.78 -14.75 -8.44
N TYR A 75 -3.28 -13.54 -8.14
CA TYR A 75 -1.89 -13.29 -7.75
C TYR A 75 -1.74 -12.98 -6.27
N TYR A 76 -2.86 -12.84 -5.55
CA TYR A 76 -2.87 -12.51 -4.14
C TYR A 76 -3.19 -13.76 -3.33
N HIS A 77 -2.16 -14.38 -2.78
CA HIS A 77 -2.23 -15.62 -2.01
C HIS A 77 -1.85 -15.40 -0.55
N ALA A 78 -2.27 -16.36 0.29
CA ALA A 78 -1.87 -16.38 1.69
C ALA A 78 -0.35 -16.47 1.81
N MET A 79 0.21 -15.70 2.76
CA MET A 79 1.64 -15.66 3.02
C MET A 79 1.95 -15.48 4.50
N ASP A 80 3.05 -16.06 4.93
CA ASP A 80 3.62 -15.85 6.26
C ASP A 80 4.44 -14.57 6.30
N ILE A 81 4.29 -13.79 7.38
CA ILE A 81 5.04 -12.57 7.62
C ILE A 81 5.68 -12.65 9.01
N GLY A 82 6.99 -12.36 9.08
CA GLY A 82 7.74 -12.43 10.34
C GLY A 82 7.62 -13.80 11.01
N GLN A 83 7.44 -13.82 12.32
CA GLN A 83 7.36 -15.05 13.10
C GLN A 83 5.94 -15.45 13.49
N ARG A 84 5.05 -14.48 13.73
CA ARG A 84 3.74 -14.69 14.33
C ARG A 84 2.57 -14.44 13.39
N LEU A 85 2.76 -13.76 12.26
CA LEU A 85 1.68 -13.29 11.39
C LEU A 85 1.53 -14.15 10.14
N ALA A 86 0.31 -14.25 9.63
CA ALA A 86 -0.03 -14.71 8.30
C ALA A 86 -1.08 -13.77 7.70
N ILE A 87 -0.85 -13.31 6.47
CA ILE A 87 -1.83 -12.53 5.72
C ILE A 87 -2.60 -13.49 4.83
N VAL A 88 -3.91 -13.48 4.94
CA VAL A 88 -4.77 -14.41 4.21
C VAL A 88 -5.86 -13.62 3.48
N PRO A 89 -5.97 -13.77 2.15
CA PRO A 89 -7.09 -13.21 1.39
C PRO A 89 -8.43 -13.72 1.91
N GLY A 90 -9.46 -12.89 1.92
CA GLY A 90 -10.78 -13.27 2.41
C GLY A 90 -11.47 -14.42 1.65
N TRP A 91 -10.94 -14.82 0.50
CA TRP A 91 -11.42 -15.94 -0.35
C TRP A 91 -10.56 -17.20 -0.25
N GLU A 92 -9.49 -17.19 0.55
CA GLU A 92 -8.61 -18.35 0.76
C GLU A 92 -8.75 -18.91 2.18
N THR A 93 -8.44 -20.17 2.32
CA THR A 93 -8.21 -20.85 3.61
C THR A 93 -6.75 -21.18 3.72
N TYR A 94 -6.15 -20.90 4.88
CA TYR A 94 -4.74 -21.13 5.13
C TYR A 94 -4.56 -21.86 6.46
N ASP A 95 -3.97 -23.05 6.41
CA ASP A 95 -3.72 -23.87 7.60
C ASP A 95 -2.39 -23.44 8.24
N THR A 96 -2.47 -22.78 9.38
CA THR A 96 -1.32 -22.19 10.07
C THR A 96 -1.59 -22.02 11.55
N ASP A 97 -0.54 -22.14 12.38
CA ASP A 97 -0.57 -21.81 13.82
C ASP A 97 -0.34 -20.30 14.09
N ARG A 98 -0.19 -19.51 13.04
CA ARG A 98 0.09 -18.07 13.13
C ARG A 98 -1.18 -17.26 13.39
N ILE A 99 -0.98 -16.03 13.80
CA ILE A 99 -2.05 -15.04 13.90
C ILE A 99 -2.47 -14.63 12.49
N VAL A 100 -3.66 -15.04 12.09
CA VAL A 100 -4.20 -14.75 10.76
C VAL A 100 -4.78 -13.33 10.74
N ILE A 101 -4.38 -12.58 9.72
CA ILE A 101 -4.97 -11.31 9.34
C ILE A 101 -5.66 -11.54 8.00
N THR A 102 -6.99 -11.55 8.02
CA THR A 102 -7.80 -11.71 6.82
C THR A 102 -7.98 -10.37 6.14
N MET A 103 -7.48 -10.25 4.91
CA MET A 103 -7.53 -9.01 4.16
C MET A 103 -8.38 -9.13 2.91
N ASP A 104 -9.16 -8.08 2.67
CA ASP A 104 -9.75 -7.79 1.38
C ASP A 104 -9.35 -6.35 1.02
N PRO A 105 -8.25 -6.17 0.28
CA PRO A 105 -7.74 -4.84 0.01
C PRO A 105 -8.66 -4.03 -0.90
N GLY A 106 -9.57 -4.70 -1.62
CA GLY A 106 -10.45 -4.03 -2.58
C GLY A 106 -9.63 -3.19 -3.57
N MET A 107 -9.95 -1.89 -3.66
CA MET A 107 -9.17 -0.90 -4.43
C MET A 107 -8.21 -0.07 -3.55
N ALA A 108 -8.14 -0.34 -2.23
CA ALA A 108 -7.24 0.36 -1.33
C ALA A 108 -5.81 -0.19 -1.43
N PHE A 109 -4.82 0.69 -1.27
CA PHE A 109 -3.41 0.30 -1.19
C PHE A 109 -3.11 -0.44 0.11
N GLY A 110 -2.10 -1.32 0.12
CA GLY A 110 -1.68 -2.06 1.30
C GLY A 110 -2.26 -3.47 1.35
N THR A 111 -1.87 -4.31 0.37
CA THR A 111 -2.28 -5.72 0.29
C THR A 111 -1.47 -6.64 1.21
N GLY A 112 -0.35 -6.15 1.77
CA GLY A 112 0.63 -6.98 2.48
C GLY A 112 1.68 -7.62 1.59
N THR A 113 1.44 -7.71 0.28
CA THR A 113 2.38 -8.32 -0.69
C THR A 113 3.50 -7.38 -1.12
N HIS A 114 3.32 -6.08 -0.96
CA HIS A 114 4.35 -5.11 -1.29
C HIS A 114 5.47 -5.16 -0.23
N GLU A 115 6.73 -5.17 -0.66
CA GLU A 115 7.90 -5.28 0.22
C GLU A 115 7.87 -4.27 1.38
N THR A 116 7.50 -3.02 1.12
CA THR A 116 7.40 -1.98 2.15
C THR A 116 6.37 -2.30 3.22
N THR A 117 5.26 -2.95 2.86
CA THR A 117 4.24 -3.37 3.82
C THR A 117 4.72 -4.58 4.63
N SER A 118 5.36 -5.55 3.98
CA SER A 118 5.95 -6.72 4.65
C SER A 118 6.99 -6.31 5.69
N LEU A 119 7.90 -5.39 5.36
CA LEU A 119 8.91 -4.86 6.29
C LEU A 119 8.28 -4.15 7.50
N CYS A 120 7.19 -3.39 7.30
CA CYS A 120 6.43 -2.78 8.40
C CYS A 120 5.80 -3.84 9.30
N LEU A 121 5.16 -4.86 8.72
CA LEU A 121 4.52 -5.95 9.46
C LEU A 121 5.53 -6.77 10.26
N GLU A 122 6.68 -7.13 9.69
CA GLU A 122 7.78 -7.80 10.40
C GLU A 122 8.31 -6.96 11.55
N THR A 123 8.38 -5.65 11.34
CA THR A 123 8.82 -4.72 12.39
C THR A 123 7.79 -4.66 13.51
N LEU A 124 6.50 -4.54 13.20
CA LEU A 124 5.41 -4.61 14.19
C LEU A 124 5.40 -5.95 14.91
N ASP A 125 5.61 -7.07 14.21
CA ASP A 125 5.70 -8.41 14.80
C ASP A 125 6.79 -8.48 15.89
N SER A 126 7.92 -7.85 15.67
CA SER A 126 9.02 -7.80 16.65
C SER A 126 8.76 -6.83 17.81
N MET A 127 8.03 -5.73 17.57
CA MET A 127 7.89 -4.59 18.48
C MET A 127 6.69 -4.68 19.41
N VAL A 128 5.54 -5.15 18.92
CA VAL A 128 4.31 -5.22 19.73
C VAL A 128 4.43 -6.31 20.78
N LYS A 129 4.28 -5.91 22.04
CA LYS A 129 4.39 -6.78 23.23
C LYS A 129 3.06 -6.91 23.98
N GLY A 130 2.11 -6.04 23.68
CA GLY A 130 0.78 -5.98 24.27
C GLY A 130 0.53 -4.69 25.05
N GLY A 131 -0.64 -4.11 24.82
CA GLY A 131 -1.09 -2.89 25.49
C GLY A 131 -0.64 -1.57 24.86
N GLU A 132 0.03 -1.59 23.72
CA GLU A 132 0.45 -0.38 22.99
C GLU A 132 -0.77 0.36 22.43
N ARG A 133 -0.64 1.68 22.35
CA ARG A 133 -1.50 2.55 21.54
C ARG A 133 -0.77 2.88 20.24
N VAL A 134 -1.41 2.57 19.12
CA VAL A 134 -0.81 2.65 17.78
C VAL A 134 -1.49 3.73 16.95
N LEU A 135 -0.71 4.48 16.16
CA LEU A 135 -1.20 5.40 15.14
C LEU A 135 -0.68 4.97 13.78
N ASP A 136 -1.58 4.80 12.82
CA ASP A 136 -1.25 4.41 11.46
C ASP A 136 -1.64 5.51 10.47
N ILE A 137 -0.64 6.23 9.95
CA ILE A 137 -0.81 7.40 9.07
C ILE A 137 -0.69 6.97 7.61
N GLY A 138 -1.73 7.28 6.83
CA GLY A 138 -1.92 6.70 5.51
C GLY A 138 -2.31 5.23 5.63
N THR A 139 -3.34 4.95 6.46
CA THR A 139 -3.67 3.58 6.88
C THR A 139 -4.13 2.67 5.73
N GLY A 140 -4.61 3.23 4.61
CA GLY A 140 -5.01 2.49 3.43
C GLY A 140 -6.04 1.40 3.75
N SER A 141 -5.67 0.15 3.55
CA SER A 141 -6.50 -1.03 3.88
C SER A 141 -6.65 -1.29 5.39
N GLY A 142 -5.91 -0.58 6.24
CA GLY A 142 -5.87 -0.78 7.69
C GLY A 142 -4.91 -1.89 8.14
N ILE A 143 -4.16 -2.50 7.23
CA ILE A 143 -3.38 -3.71 7.51
C ILE A 143 -2.39 -3.57 8.67
N LEU A 144 -1.68 -2.43 8.78
CA LEU A 144 -0.67 -2.23 9.83
C LEU A 144 -1.32 -2.04 11.21
N ALA A 145 -2.38 -1.25 11.28
CA ALA A 145 -3.16 -1.05 12.50
C ALA A 145 -3.83 -2.37 12.96
N ILE A 146 -4.45 -3.09 12.04
CA ILE A 146 -5.08 -4.40 12.31
C ILE A 146 -4.03 -5.41 12.79
N ALA A 147 -2.86 -5.45 12.14
CA ALA A 147 -1.76 -6.32 12.57
C ALA A 147 -1.32 -6.01 14.00
N ALA A 148 -1.13 -4.74 14.33
CA ALA A 148 -0.76 -4.32 15.68
C ALA A 148 -1.80 -4.77 16.72
N LEU A 149 -3.09 -4.59 16.44
CA LEU A 149 -4.19 -5.03 17.32
C LEU A 149 -4.21 -6.56 17.49
N LYS A 150 -4.07 -7.31 16.41
CA LYS A 150 -4.00 -8.78 16.44
C LYS A 150 -2.78 -9.28 17.21
N LEU A 151 -1.67 -8.53 17.22
CA LEU A 151 -0.48 -8.81 18.00
C LEU A 151 -0.61 -8.45 19.48
N GLY A 152 -1.69 -7.76 19.88
CA GLY A 152 -2.02 -7.44 21.26
C GLY A 152 -1.94 -5.97 21.64
N ALA A 153 -1.78 -5.05 20.69
CA ALA A 153 -1.93 -3.62 20.96
C ALA A 153 -3.33 -3.35 21.55
N ALA A 154 -3.44 -2.41 22.48
CA ALA A 154 -4.70 -2.10 23.16
C ALA A 154 -5.66 -1.31 22.28
N GLU A 155 -5.14 -0.36 21.54
CA GLU A 155 -5.91 0.55 20.69
C GLU A 155 -5.10 0.90 19.43
N ALA A 156 -5.78 1.10 18.32
CA ALA A 156 -5.20 1.67 17.11
C ALA A 156 -6.06 2.82 16.58
N GLU A 157 -5.39 3.81 16.03
CA GLU A 157 -6.02 4.91 15.29
C GLU A 157 -5.41 4.96 13.90
N GLY A 158 -6.24 4.94 12.86
CA GLY A 158 -5.85 5.04 11.47
C GLY A 158 -6.32 6.37 10.88
N VAL A 159 -5.46 7.03 10.14
CA VAL A 159 -5.81 8.27 9.42
C VAL A 159 -5.47 8.10 7.95
N ASP A 160 -6.41 8.42 7.09
CA ASP A 160 -6.19 8.45 5.64
C ASP A 160 -6.92 9.64 5.01
N ILE A 161 -6.32 10.20 3.96
CA ILE A 161 -6.93 11.32 3.23
C ILE A 161 -8.09 10.86 2.34
N ASP A 162 -8.08 9.58 1.93
CA ASP A 162 -9.11 9.00 1.08
C ASP A 162 -10.23 8.36 1.91
N PRO A 163 -11.48 8.88 1.83
CA PRO A 163 -12.63 8.28 2.50
C PRO A 163 -12.88 6.82 2.11
N MET A 164 -12.47 6.39 0.91
CA MET A 164 -12.58 5.00 0.48
C MET A 164 -11.65 4.09 1.30
N CYS A 165 -10.42 4.54 1.54
CA CYS A 165 -9.48 3.83 2.41
C CYS A 165 -10.03 3.69 3.83
N VAL A 166 -10.58 4.75 4.40
CA VAL A 166 -11.20 4.74 5.74
C VAL A 166 -12.31 3.70 5.83
N ARG A 167 -13.17 3.62 4.81
CA ARG A 167 -14.22 2.61 4.74
C ARG A 167 -13.64 1.20 4.65
N THR A 168 -12.68 0.96 3.75
CA THR A 168 -12.03 -0.34 3.56
C THR A 168 -11.32 -0.81 4.82
N ALA A 169 -10.62 0.08 5.52
CA ALA A 169 -9.96 -0.22 6.80
C ALA A 169 -10.97 -0.63 7.87
N GLY A 170 -12.12 0.05 7.95
CA GLY A 170 -13.21 -0.33 8.85
C GLY A 170 -13.77 -1.72 8.56
N GLU A 171 -14.07 -2.01 7.29
CA GLU A 171 -14.57 -3.33 6.85
C GLU A 171 -13.55 -4.46 7.14
N ASN A 172 -12.26 -4.19 6.94
CA ASN A 172 -11.19 -5.14 7.29
C ASN A 172 -11.04 -5.32 8.81
N ALA A 173 -11.22 -4.27 9.60
CA ALA A 173 -11.20 -4.37 11.06
C ALA A 173 -12.35 -5.23 11.59
N GLU A 174 -13.56 -5.08 11.05
CA GLU A 174 -14.70 -5.93 11.37
C GLU A 174 -14.42 -7.40 11.04
N ARG A 175 -13.89 -7.66 9.83
CA ARG A 175 -13.52 -9.00 9.36
C ARG A 175 -12.50 -9.69 10.27
N ASN A 176 -11.61 -8.92 10.89
CA ASN A 176 -10.59 -9.41 11.81
C ASN A 176 -11.01 -9.41 13.28
N GLY A 177 -12.22 -8.93 13.60
CA GLY A 177 -12.77 -8.89 14.97
C GLY A 177 -12.06 -7.87 15.87
N VAL A 178 -11.50 -6.78 15.30
CA VAL A 178 -10.77 -5.75 16.05
C VAL A 178 -11.39 -4.35 15.92
N ALA A 179 -12.57 -4.24 15.31
CA ALA A 179 -13.21 -2.96 15.03
C ALA A 179 -13.50 -2.12 16.31
N GLU A 180 -13.76 -2.75 17.45
CA GLU A 180 -14.00 -2.05 18.71
C GLU A 180 -12.76 -1.33 19.26
N HIS A 181 -11.56 -1.73 18.81
CA HIS A 181 -10.27 -1.17 19.21
C HIS A 181 -9.58 -0.35 18.10
N PHE A 182 -10.23 -0.20 16.94
CA PHE A 182 -9.71 0.52 15.82
C PHE A 182 -10.59 1.71 15.42
N THR A 183 -10.08 2.92 15.66
CA THR A 183 -10.72 4.15 15.18
C THR A 183 -10.09 4.59 13.87
N VAL A 184 -10.90 4.75 12.81
CA VAL A 184 -10.40 5.19 11.50
C VAL A 184 -11.03 6.54 11.15
N LEU A 185 -10.20 7.50 10.75
CA LEU A 185 -10.60 8.88 10.50
C LEU A 185 -10.14 9.37 9.11
N VAL A 186 -11.01 10.13 8.45
CA VAL A 186 -10.59 10.89 7.26
C VAL A 186 -9.81 12.11 7.72
N GLY A 187 -8.56 12.24 7.25
CA GLY A 187 -7.69 13.34 7.63
C GLY A 187 -6.41 13.40 6.79
N ASP A 188 -5.74 14.54 6.83
CA ASP A 188 -4.46 14.71 6.16
C ASP A 188 -3.32 14.51 7.17
N LEU A 189 -2.49 13.49 6.91
CA LEU A 189 -1.38 13.08 7.77
C LEU A 189 -1.84 12.95 9.25
N SER A 190 -1.33 13.81 10.14
CA SER A 190 -1.58 13.76 11.57
C SER A 190 -2.60 14.76 12.09
N ASP A 191 -3.37 15.44 11.23
CA ASP A 191 -4.28 16.52 11.63
C ASP A 191 -5.43 16.06 12.54
N LYS A 192 -5.79 14.77 12.47
CA LYS A 192 -6.82 14.15 13.31
C LYS A 192 -6.26 13.38 14.51
N ALA A 193 -4.95 13.10 14.50
CA ALA A 193 -4.32 12.34 15.57
C ALA A 193 -4.33 13.12 16.89
N SER A 194 -4.69 12.46 17.98
CA SER A 194 -4.78 13.10 19.30
C SER A 194 -4.18 12.23 20.40
N GLY A 195 -3.39 12.85 21.28
CA GLY A 195 -2.78 12.18 22.43
C GLY A 195 -1.36 11.67 22.16
N LYS A 196 -1.02 10.54 22.77
CA LYS A 196 0.31 9.95 22.71
C LYS A 196 0.24 8.48 22.30
N TYR A 197 1.16 8.07 21.41
CA TYR A 197 1.21 6.73 20.87
C TYR A 197 2.53 6.06 21.19
N ASN A 198 2.51 4.77 21.43
CA ASN A 198 3.69 3.94 21.67
C ASN A 198 4.38 3.54 20.37
N ILE A 199 3.57 3.33 19.33
CA ILE A 199 4.04 3.02 17.97
C ILE A 199 3.29 3.92 17.00
N ILE A 200 4.04 4.54 16.07
CA ILE A 200 3.48 5.29 14.96
C ILE A 200 3.99 4.64 13.67
N THR A 201 3.10 4.32 12.74
CA THR A 201 3.43 3.79 11.42
C THR A 201 3.06 4.78 10.34
N ALA A 202 3.86 4.85 9.29
CA ALA A 202 3.56 5.59 8.08
C ALA A 202 4.24 4.90 6.88
N ASN A 203 3.45 4.17 6.09
CA ASN A 203 3.91 3.54 4.85
C ASN A 203 3.40 4.37 3.67
N ILE A 204 4.02 5.52 3.45
CA ILE A 204 3.61 6.55 2.49
C ILE A 204 4.84 7.09 1.74
N VAL A 205 4.60 7.86 0.67
CA VAL A 205 5.70 8.41 -0.15
C VAL A 205 6.62 9.33 0.64
N ALA A 206 7.90 9.38 0.27
CA ALA A 206 8.95 10.14 0.96
C ALA A 206 8.59 11.62 1.22
N ALA A 207 7.91 12.28 0.27
CA ALA A 207 7.49 13.68 0.45
C ALA A 207 6.49 13.85 1.61
N ALA A 208 5.56 12.91 1.77
CA ALA A 208 4.60 12.92 2.86
C ALA A 208 5.28 12.60 4.21
N ILE A 209 6.23 11.66 4.24
CA ILE A 209 7.06 11.41 5.44
C ILE A 209 7.79 12.67 5.89
N LEU A 210 8.41 13.41 4.97
CA LEU A 210 9.11 14.67 5.28
C LEU A 210 8.16 15.74 5.84
N SER A 211 6.96 15.85 5.29
CA SER A 211 5.92 16.76 5.79
C SER A 211 5.41 16.34 7.18
N LEU A 212 5.32 15.04 7.43
CA LEU A 212 4.87 14.47 8.70
C LEU A 212 5.92 14.59 9.81
N ALA A 213 7.20 14.45 9.48
CA ALA A 213 8.31 14.30 10.44
C ALA A 213 8.30 15.36 11.59
N PRO A 214 8.08 16.67 11.35
CA PRO A 214 8.04 17.65 12.42
C PRO A 214 6.91 17.42 13.45
N HIS A 215 5.86 16.73 13.07
CA HIS A 215 4.67 16.50 13.91
C HIS A 215 4.77 15.19 14.73
N VAL A 216 5.62 14.25 14.32
CA VAL A 216 5.73 12.93 14.97
C VAL A 216 6.18 13.05 16.45
N PRO A 217 7.20 13.84 16.83
CA PRO A 217 7.66 13.87 18.22
C PRO A 217 6.59 14.30 19.23
N VAL A 218 5.67 15.18 18.82
CA VAL A 218 4.59 15.62 19.71
C VAL A 218 3.49 14.57 19.90
N LEU A 219 3.45 13.54 19.06
CA LEU A 219 2.53 12.40 19.14
C LEU A 219 3.17 11.19 19.84
N MET A 220 4.47 11.15 19.99
CA MET A 220 5.18 10.04 20.61
C MET A 220 5.03 10.04 22.13
N ALA A 221 4.72 8.89 22.72
CA ALA A 221 4.88 8.61 24.14
C ALA A 221 6.38 8.45 24.48
N PRO A 222 6.77 8.54 25.75
CA PRO A 222 8.15 8.23 26.15
C PRO A 222 8.55 6.81 25.73
N GLY A 223 9.66 6.69 25.01
CA GLY A 223 10.15 5.40 24.49
C GLY A 223 9.42 4.88 23.24
N ALA A 224 8.51 5.67 22.66
CA ALA A 224 7.79 5.31 21.44
C ALA A 224 8.71 5.09 20.24
N ARG A 225 8.20 4.38 19.25
CA ARG A 225 8.88 4.10 17.97
C ARG A 225 8.05 4.64 16.80
N PHE A 226 8.76 5.16 15.81
CA PHE A 226 8.19 5.56 14.52
C PHE A 226 8.73 4.66 13.42
N ILE A 227 7.84 4.02 12.68
CA ILE A 227 8.15 3.18 11.51
C ILE A 227 7.76 3.99 10.28
N ALA A 228 8.75 4.42 9.51
CA ALA A 228 8.57 5.11 8.23
C ALA A 228 8.96 4.17 7.09
N SER A 229 8.09 4.00 6.11
CA SER A 229 8.27 3.12 4.96
C SER A 229 7.65 3.72 3.70
N GLY A 230 7.76 3.04 2.55
CA GLY A 230 7.32 3.59 1.26
C GLY A 230 8.34 4.56 0.64
N ILE A 231 9.61 4.44 1.03
CA ILE A 231 10.70 5.33 0.66
C ILE A 231 11.56 4.63 -0.37
N ILE A 232 11.63 5.17 -1.59
CA ILE A 232 12.54 4.66 -2.62
C ILE A 232 13.99 5.00 -2.29
N ASP A 233 14.94 4.17 -2.71
CA ASP A 233 16.37 4.28 -2.37
C ASP A 233 16.95 5.65 -2.66
N THR A 234 16.57 6.25 -3.79
CA THR A 234 17.05 7.59 -4.21
C THR A 234 16.63 8.71 -3.26
N ARG A 235 15.64 8.51 -2.39
CA ARG A 235 15.14 9.48 -1.42
C ARG A 235 15.55 9.17 0.02
N LYS A 236 16.23 8.05 0.27
CA LYS A 236 16.63 7.58 1.60
C LYS A 236 17.41 8.63 2.41
N ASP A 237 18.48 9.17 1.83
CA ASP A 237 19.34 10.13 2.55
C ASP A 237 18.61 11.43 2.89
N GLU A 238 17.75 11.91 2.00
CA GLU A 238 16.89 13.07 2.21
C GLU A 238 15.93 12.85 3.38
N VAL A 239 15.26 11.68 3.41
CA VAL A 239 14.32 11.34 4.48
C VAL A 239 15.04 11.19 5.81
N LEU A 240 16.19 10.51 5.86
CA LEU A 240 17.00 10.37 7.07
C LEU A 240 17.45 11.73 7.63
N ALA A 241 17.83 12.66 6.74
CA ALA A 241 18.19 14.04 7.16
C ALA A 241 16.96 14.78 7.73
N GLY A 242 15.79 14.67 7.09
CA GLY A 242 14.55 15.25 7.55
C GLY A 242 14.09 14.73 8.90
N LEU A 243 14.16 13.41 9.11
CA LEU A 243 13.82 12.77 10.38
C LEU A 243 14.74 13.28 11.51
N ARG A 244 16.05 13.34 11.28
CA ARG A 244 17.01 13.87 12.26
C ARG A 244 16.75 15.35 12.58
N ALA A 245 16.46 16.16 11.57
CA ALA A 245 16.10 17.57 11.76
C ALA A 245 14.83 17.76 12.61
N ALA A 246 13.92 16.79 12.57
CA ALA A 246 12.72 16.73 13.40
C ALA A 246 12.98 16.16 14.81
N GLY A 247 14.21 15.78 15.15
CA GLY A 247 14.57 15.19 16.45
C GLY A 247 14.29 13.69 16.56
N LEU A 248 14.14 13.00 15.42
CA LEU A 248 13.96 11.55 15.35
C LEU A 248 15.30 10.89 14.96
N GLU A 249 15.81 10.00 15.81
CA GLU A 249 17.03 9.27 15.52
C GLU A 249 16.70 7.89 14.92
N PRO A 250 17.14 7.62 13.67
CA PRO A 250 16.99 6.30 13.07
C PRO A 250 17.79 5.24 13.86
N VAL A 251 17.13 4.19 14.30
CA VAL A 251 17.74 3.11 15.08
C VAL A 251 17.97 1.84 14.26
N GLU A 252 17.21 1.67 13.19
CA GLU A 252 17.31 0.55 12.27
C GLU A 252 16.87 0.98 10.88
N ILE A 253 17.51 0.46 9.84
CA ILE A 253 17.15 0.64 8.43
C ILE A 253 17.08 -0.75 7.82
N LYS A 254 15.96 -1.05 7.14
CA LYS A 254 15.72 -2.29 6.38
C LYS A 254 15.52 -1.94 4.92
N GLU A 255 16.05 -2.78 4.02
CA GLU A 255 16.00 -2.65 2.56
C GLU A 255 15.55 -3.98 1.95
#